data_3e9452006ae9f926a022b80a9ecd3886
#
_entry.id   3e9452006ae9f926a022b80a9ecd3886
#
_cell.length_a   1.000
_cell.length_b   1.000
_cell.length_c   1.000
_cell.angle_alpha   90.00
_cell.angle_beta   90.00
_cell.angle_gamma   90.00
#
_symmetry.space_group_name_H-M   'P 1'
#
loop_
_entity.id
_entity.type
_entity.pdbx_description
1 polymer ?
#
loop_
_entity_poly.entity_id
_entity_poly.type
_entity_poly.pdbx_seq_one_letter_code
_entity_poly.pdbx_strand_id
1 'polypeptide(L)'
;MQNQLFVYGTLRQNYGNHGFLKNAQFLGEAKTLDKFVMHCRGSIPFVSESQAISHIVGEVYEVDDNNLAAIDQLEGCYPKRDDSGEFESSSWYTRKQVAIQFGGDNDAIYIWMYFNEQETQHPIISTGDYKDREAMLHRQDRVWYFAYGSNMDVARMLKRDAHFTRRVKGSVMGYRLLFNKIADSNPGYGFANIVPEPGFEVVGILYEVNNDSLKQLDRYEGVSGGHYFRSDMTVSLGGGNSVEAIVYLAHPDKVQDGLLPTEAYMEHLYQGLDILGEGGKAYLDQAVLEARVTDDERFLQGHDIPTPSPEDYAVDVKNHALPVLLNGHKVKMYFYTGTWSERLAFHCEPEVAVHLEAMDLRVDELGFFGTKRFNFLRRGILELGYQRLVVELEK
;
A
#
# COMPACT_ATOMS: atom_id res chain seq x y z
N MET A 1 48.03 -3.85 2.02
CA MET A 1 47.17 -2.75 2.55
C MET A 1 46.22 -3.35 3.55
N GLN A 2 45.82 -2.63 4.57
CA GLN A 2 44.75 -3.08 5.48
C GLN A 2 43.43 -2.59 4.92
N ASN A 3 42.52 -3.53 4.68
CA ASN A 3 41.17 -3.23 4.19
C ASN A 3 40.17 -3.36 5.35
N GLN A 4 39.13 -2.58 5.33
CA GLN A 4 37.99 -2.76 6.25
C GLN A 4 36.87 -3.45 5.52
N LEU A 5 36.28 -4.48 6.16
CA LEU A 5 35.21 -5.30 5.63
C LEU A 5 34.03 -5.32 6.60
N PHE A 6 32.84 -5.00 6.10
CA PHE A 6 31.59 -5.15 6.81
C PHE A 6 30.93 -6.48 6.45
N VAL A 7 30.69 -7.31 7.44
CA VAL A 7 30.07 -8.63 7.28
C VAL A 7 28.72 -8.68 8.00
N TYR A 8 27.70 -9.15 7.33
CA TYR A 8 26.33 -9.14 7.81
C TYR A 8 25.69 -10.54 7.98
N GLY A 9 26.35 -11.59 7.51
CA GLY A 9 25.80 -12.95 7.42
C GLY A 9 26.65 -13.99 8.15
N THR A 10 26.91 -15.08 7.45
CA THR A 10 27.59 -16.28 7.99
C THR A 10 29.07 -16.04 8.38
N LEU A 11 29.68 -14.94 7.96
CA LEU A 11 31.02 -14.51 8.39
C LEU A 11 31.04 -13.86 9.78
N ARG A 12 29.89 -13.43 10.33
CA ARG A 12 29.81 -12.84 11.69
C ARG A 12 30.22 -13.85 12.76
N GLN A 13 30.57 -13.34 13.94
CA GLN A 13 30.87 -14.17 15.11
C GLN A 13 29.74 -15.16 15.41
N ASN A 14 30.12 -16.37 15.81
CA ASN A 14 29.23 -17.47 16.10
C ASN A 14 28.49 -18.11 14.90
N TYR A 15 28.86 -17.75 13.67
CA TYR A 15 28.32 -18.38 12.45
C TYR A 15 29.39 -19.21 11.72
N GLY A 16 28.92 -20.08 10.81
CA GLY A 16 29.71 -21.15 10.22
C GLY A 16 30.96 -20.73 9.45
N ASN A 17 30.93 -19.54 8.81
CA ASN A 17 32.05 -19.04 8.00
C ASN A 17 32.95 -18.07 8.74
N HIS A 18 32.71 -17.82 10.04
CA HIS A 18 33.55 -16.91 10.82
C HIS A 18 35.04 -17.31 10.82
N GLY A 19 35.34 -18.58 10.59
CA GLY A 19 36.74 -19.06 10.51
C GLY A 19 37.62 -18.36 9.46
N PHE A 20 37.04 -17.77 8.40
CA PHE A 20 37.73 -16.99 7.40
C PHE A 20 38.25 -15.63 7.94
N LEU A 21 37.69 -15.17 9.08
CA LEU A 21 38.09 -13.95 9.79
C LEU A 21 38.96 -14.21 11.03
N LYS A 22 39.41 -15.46 11.25
CA LYS A 22 40.13 -15.89 12.46
C LYS A 22 41.33 -15.01 12.79
N ASN A 23 42.04 -14.51 11.77
CA ASN A 23 43.24 -13.68 11.93
C ASN A 23 42.93 -12.19 11.69
N ALA A 24 41.70 -11.81 11.40
CA ALA A 24 41.27 -10.45 11.21
C ALA A 24 41.00 -9.76 12.55
N GLN A 25 41.26 -8.47 12.63
CA GLN A 25 40.94 -7.70 13.82
C GLN A 25 39.48 -7.31 13.81
N PHE A 26 38.69 -7.77 14.79
CA PHE A 26 37.34 -7.28 15.05
C PHE A 26 37.37 -5.84 15.54
N LEU A 27 36.71 -4.94 14.82
CA LEU A 27 36.61 -3.53 15.18
C LEU A 27 35.37 -3.19 15.96
N GLY A 28 34.25 -3.89 15.69
CA GLY A 28 32.99 -3.70 16.42
C GLY A 28 31.76 -4.02 15.58
N GLU A 29 30.59 -3.91 16.23
CA GLU A 29 29.28 -3.96 15.57
C GLU A 29 28.98 -2.62 14.90
N ALA A 30 28.28 -2.67 13.78
CA ALA A 30 27.91 -1.49 12.99
C ALA A 30 26.61 -1.72 12.21
N LYS A 31 26.14 -0.65 11.58
CA LYS A 31 25.03 -0.71 10.62
C LYS A 31 25.31 0.21 9.42
N THR A 32 24.73 -0.12 8.29
CA THR A 32 24.80 0.74 7.10
C THR A 32 24.05 2.05 7.32
N LEU A 33 24.53 3.15 6.75
CA LEU A 33 23.79 4.43 6.74
C LEU A 33 22.69 4.43 5.69
N ASP A 34 22.93 3.77 4.57
CA ASP A 34 21.90 3.56 3.57
C ASP A 34 21.06 2.31 3.91
N LYS A 35 19.85 2.29 3.38
CA LYS A 35 18.94 1.14 3.50
C LYS A 35 19.09 0.24 2.30
N PHE A 36 19.08 -1.06 2.58
CA PHE A 36 19.14 -2.13 1.60
C PHE A 36 18.10 -3.19 1.94
N VAL A 37 17.92 -4.17 1.08
CA VAL A 37 17.13 -5.36 1.40
C VAL A 37 18.03 -6.56 1.63
N MET A 38 17.78 -7.28 2.73
CA MET A 38 18.39 -8.57 3.00
C MET A 38 17.42 -9.68 2.66
N HIS A 39 17.77 -10.53 1.68
CA HIS A 39 17.07 -11.77 1.38
C HIS A 39 17.77 -12.95 2.02
N CYS A 40 17.08 -14.08 2.21
CA CYS A 40 17.69 -15.27 2.75
C CYS A 40 17.15 -16.54 2.09
N ARG A 41 18.08 -17.35 1.53
CA ARG A 41 17.80 -18.70 1.03
C ARG A 41 18.33 -19.72 2.04
N GLY A 42 17.43 -20.22 2.89
CA GLY A 42 17.85 -21.07 4.01
C GLY A 42 18.75 -20.34 4.99
N SER A 43 20.04 -20.67 5.01
CA SER A 43 21.05 -20.04 5.85
C SER A 43 21.96 -19.06 5.10
N ILE A 44 21.72 -18.77 3.82
CA ILE A 44 22.56 -17.92 3.01
C ILE A 44 21.89 -16.55 2.84
N PRO A 45 22.44 -15.47 3.41
CA PRO A 45 21.92 -14.13 3.26
C PRO A 45 22.45 -13.43 2.00
N PHE A 46 21.60 -12.67 1.36
CA PHE A 46 21.92 -11.84 0.20
C PHE A 46 21.46 -10.42 0.48
N VAL A 47 22.35 -9.45 0.29
CA VAL A 47 21.97 -8.03 0.35
C VAL A 47 21.97 -7.46 -1.06
N SER A 48 20.91 -6.73 -1.42
CA SER A 48 20.80 -6.05 -2.70
C SER A 48 20.32 -4.60 -2.54
N GLU A 49 20.49 -3.81 -3.58
CA GLU A 49 20.04 -2.42 -3.70
C GLU A 49 18.62 -2.33 -4.29
N SER A 50 17.99 -3.46 -4.60
CA SER A 50 16.70 -3.52 -5.28
C SER A 50 15.55 -2.85 -4.52
N GLN A 51 15.66 -2.75 -3.19
CA GLN A 51 14.69 -2.09 -2.32
C GLN A 51 15.38 -1.48 -1.09
N ALA A 52 14.94 -0.30 -0.66
CA ALA A 52 15.43 0.38 0.54
C ALA A 52 14.60 0.01 1.78
N ILE A 53 14.80 -1.21 2.31
CA ILE A 53 13.98 -1.74 3.42
C ILE A 53 14.52 -1.28 4.78
N SER A 54 15.76 -1.68 5.11
CA SER A 54 16.34 -1.46 6.42
C SER A 54 17.83 -1.19 6.36
N HIS A 55 18.36 -0.59 7.41
CA HIS A 55 19.80 -0.56 7.62
C HIS A 55 20.28 -1.98 7.91
N ILE A 56 21.37 -2.40 7.26
CA ILE A 56 21.92 -3.73 7.50
C ILE A 56 22.80 -3.71 8.73
N VAL A 57 22.53 -4.64 9.65
CA VAL A 57 23.30 -4.81 10.90
C VAL A 57 24.40 -5.86 10.68
N GLY A 58 25.60 -5.56 11.12
CA GLY A 58 26.74 -6.44 10.93
C GLY A 58 27.91 -6.11 11.83
N GLU A 59 29.07 -6.60 11.42
CA GLU A 59 30.32 -6.50 12.14
C GLU A 59 31.42 -5.97 11.20
N VAL A 60 32.31 -5.15 11.72
CA VAL A 60 33.43 -4.58 10.98
C VAL A 60 34.72 -5.29 11.39
N TYR A 61 35.52 -5.68 10.38
CA TYR A 61 36.81 -6.31 10.55
C TYR A 61 37.84 -5.57 9.73
N GLU A 62 39.08 -5.46 10.31
CA GLU A 62 40.25 -5.11 9.54
C GLU A 62 40.86 -6.41 8.99
N VAL A 63 40.98 -6.47 7.67
CA VAL A 63 41.42 -7.65 6.92
C VAL A 63 42.65 -7.31 6.06
N ASP A 64 43.60 -8.25 5.94
CA ASP A 64 44.67 -8.14 4.98
C ASP A 64 44.24 -8.62 3.58
N ASP A 65 45.10 -8.45 2.61
CA ASP A 65 44.82 -8.84 1.22
C ASP A 65 44.60 -10.35 1.06
N ASN A 66 45.21 -11.19 1.90
CA ASN A 66 45.03 -12.65 1.87
C ASN A 66 43.65 -13.04 2.45
N ASN A 67 43.23 -12.44 3.55
CA ASN A 67 41.91 -12.63 4.12
C ASN A 67 40.83 -12.22 3.10
N LEU A 68 41.01 -11.03 2.48
CA LEU A 68 40.06 -10.51 1.51
C LEU A 68 39.94 -11.43 0.29
N ALA A 69 41.08 -11.90 -0.25
CA ALA A 69 41.10 -12.85 -1.38
C ALA A 69 40.41 -14.20 -1.03
N ALA A 70 40.62 -14.69 0.18
CA ALA A 70 39.96 -15.93 0.63
C ALA A 70 38.46 -15.77 0.78
N ILE A 71 38.01 -14.61 1.25
CA ILE A 71 36.59 -14.28 1.37
C ILE A 71 35.99 -14.02 -0.01
N ASP A 72 36.67 -13.32 -0.91
CA ASP A 72 36.24 -13.16 -2.31
C ASP A 72 36.00 -14.53 -2.97
N GLN A 73 36.88 -15.51 -2.73
CA GLN A 73 36.72 -16.88 -3.25
C GLN A 73 35.52 -17.58 -2.60
N LEU A 74 35.30 -17.42 -1.29
CA LEU A 74 34.13 -17.98 -0.58
C LEU A 74 32.81 -17.46 -1.14
N GLU A 75 32.75 -16.14 -1.38
CA GLU A 75 31.56 -15.44 -1.86
C GLU A 75 31.39 -15.59 -3.40
N GLY A 76 32.36 -16.18 -4.10
CA GLY A 76 32.33 -16.24 -5.57
C GLY A 76 32.40 -14.85 -6.19
N CYS A 77 33.19 -13.97 -5.59
CA CYS A 77 33.40 -12.59 -6.01
C CYS A 77 34.72 -12.51 -6.78
N TYR A 78 34.67 -12.30 -8.08
CA TYR A 78 35.86 -12.33 -8.95
C TYR A 78 36.11 -10.94 -9.55
N PRO A 79 36.98 -10.10 -8.93
CA PRO A 79 37.37 -8.81 -9.48
C PRO A 79 38.12 -8.99 -10.82
N LYS A 80 37.81 -8.15 -11.80
CA LYS A 80 38.59 -8.10 -13.06
C LYS A 80 40.02 -7.67 -12.80
N ARG A 81 40.93 -8.18 -13.63
CA ARG A 81 42.37 -7.92 -13.49
C ARG A 81 42.85 -6.63 -14.19
N ASP A 82 41.92 -5.85 -14.72
CA ASP A 82 42.17 -4.68 -15.58
C ASP A 82 42.13 -3.34 -14.82
N ASP A 83 42.18 -3.36 -13.51
CA ASP A 83 42.07 -2.18 -12.62
C ASP A 83 40.79 -1.32 -12.83
N SER A 84 39.75 -1.84 -13.53
CA SER A 84 38.51 -1.16 -13.75
C SER A 84 37.66 -1.04 -12.48
N GLY A 85 37.94 -1.86 -11.47
CA GLY A 85 37.07 -2.02 -10.28
C GLY A 85 35.80 -2.82 -10.55
N GLU A 86 35.67 -3.37 -11.76
CA GLU A 86 34.52 -4.23 -12.12
C GLU A 86 34.75 -5.68 -11.71
N PHE A 87 33.68 -6.48 -11.79
CA PHE A 87 33.68 -7.91 -11.49
C PHE A 87 33.40 -8.74 -12.73
N GLU A 88 33.93 -9.97 -12.76
CA GLU A 88 33.61 -10.92 -13.82
C GLU A 88 32.12 -11.22 -13.83
N SER A 89 31.57 -11.48 -15.00
CA SER A 89 30.12 -11.83 -15.16
C SER A 89 29.71 -13.13 -14.46
N SER A 90 30.68 -13.98 -14.12
CA SER A 90 30.51 -15.20 -13.35
C SER A 90 30.45 -14.97 -11.84
N SER A 91 30.68 -13.75 -11.37
CA SER A 91 30.64 -13.44 -9.95
C SER A 91 29.23 -13.60 -9.39
N TRP A 92 29.10 -14.34 -8.29
CA TRP A 92 27.85 -14.50 -7.59
C TRP A 92 27.57 -13.34 -6.63
N TYR A 93 28.60 -12.87 -5.92
CA TYR A 93 28.60 -11.59 -5.22
C TYR A 93 29.53 -10.60 -5.90
N THR A 94 29.23 -9.33 -5.71
CA THR A 94 30.15 -8.22 -5.95
C THR A 94 30.39 -7.49 -4.64
N ARG A 95 31.45 -6.72 -4.50
CA ARG A 95 31.66 -5.89 -3.32
C ARG A 95 31.72 -4.42 -3.68
N LYS A 96 31.10 -3.60 -2.85
CA LYS A 96 31.07 -2.14 -3.00
C LYS A 96 31.48 -1.48 -1.69
N GLN A 97 31.98 -0.26 -1.76
CA GLN A 97 32.17 0.55 -0.56
C GLN A 97 30.83 1.17 -0.15
N VAL A 98 30.43 0.99 1.09
CA VAL A 98 29.19 1.54 1.67
C VAL A 98 29.51 2.40 2.88
N ALA A 99 28.70 3.41 3.09
CA ALA A 99 28.76 4.26 4.28
C ALA A 99 28.22 3.49 5.49
N ILE A 100 29.03 3.38 6.53
CA ILE A 100 28.70 2.66 7.77
C ILE A 100 28.68 3.65 8.93
N GLN A 101 27.69 3.49 9.80
CA GLN A 101 27.69 4.09 11.12
C GLN A 101 28.40 3.14 12.09
N PHE A 102 29.53 3.58 12.61
CA PHE A 102 30.37 2.80 13.48
C PHE A 102 30.63 3.54 14.80
N GLY A 103 30.41 2.88 15.91
CA GLY A 103 30.50 3.52 17.23
C GLY A 103 29.45 4.59 17.48
N GLY A 104 29.72 5.54 18.34
CA GLY A 104 28.84 6.68 18.63
C GLY A 104 29.12 7.93 17.80
N ASP A 105 30.10 7.87 16.89
CA ASP A 105 30.50 9.00 16.07
C ASP A 105 29.55 9.17 14.86
N ASN A 106 29.28 10.42 14.51
CA ASN A 106 28.44 10.76 13.36
C ASN A 106 29.18 10.71 12.01
N ASP A 107 30.47 10.39 12.03
CA ASP A 107 31.29 10.35 10.82
C ASP A 107 31.07 9.05 10.07
N ALA A 108 30.66 9.16 8.81
CA ALA A 108 30.53 8.02 7.91
C ALA A 108 31.91 7.51 7.50
N ILE A 109 32.14 6.22 7.68
CA ILE A 109 33.32 5.54 7.11
C ILE A 109 32.86 4.65 5.96
N TYR A 110 33.70 4.58 4.89
CA TYR A 110 33.39 3.77 3.71
C TYR A 110 34.18 2.48 3.77
N ILE A 111 33.49 1.34 3.82
CA ILE A 111 34.06 0.02 3.92
C ILE A 111 33.43 -0.97 2.95
N TRP A 112 34.17 -2.01 2.60
CA TRP A 112 33.75 -3.03 1.66
C TRP A 112 32.61 -3.85 2.25
N MET A 113 31.56 -4.10 1.43
CA MET A 113 30.44 -4.97 1.73
C MET A 113 30.05 -5.77 0.49
N TYR A 114 29.65 -7.03 0.66
CA TYR A 114 29.21 -7.89 -0.44
C TYR A 114 27.75 -7.71 -0.77
N PHE A 115 27.44 -7.73 -2.08
CA PHE A 115 26.09 -7.60 -2.64
C PHE A 115 25.80 -8.73 -3.62
N ASN A 116 24.55 -9.15 -3.68
CA ASN A 116 24.02 -10.05 -4.69
C ASN A 116 22.69 -9.51 -5.22
N GLU A 117 22.67 -9.09 -6.48
CA GLU A 117 21.49 -8.52 -7.14
C GLU A 117 20.62 -9.57 -7.86
N GLN A 118 21.01 -10.85 -7.83
CA GLN A 118 20.34 -11.92 -8.58
C GLN A 118 19.34 -12.70 -7.73
N GLU A 119 19.55 -12.81 -6.44
CA GLU A 119 18.80 -13.68 -5.52
C GLU A 119 17.67 -12.92 -4.79
N THR A 120 16.96 -12.05 -5.51
CA THR A 120 15.95 -11.15 -4.94
C THR A 120 14.57 -11.80 -4.71
N GLN A 121 14.34 -13.03 -5.19
CA GLN A 121 13.08 -13.76 -5.04
C GLN A 121 12.90 -14.47 -3.69
N HIS A 122 13.93 -14.48 -2.87
CA HIS A 122 13.91 -15.15 -1.57
C HIS A 122 13.25 -14.31 -0.47
N PRO A 123 12.80 -14.94 0.64
CA PRO A 123 12.22 -14.21 1.76
C PRO A 123 13.12 -13.09 2.28
N ILE A 124 12.50 -11.99 2.69
CA ILE A 124 13.16 -10.80 3.22
C ILE A 124 13.35 -10.94 4.74
N ILE A 125 14.51 -10.54 5.22
CA ILE A 125 14.77 -10.28 6.64
C ILE A 125 14.61 -8.77 6.86
N SER A 126 13.38 -8.35 7.10
CA SER A 126 13.01 -6.93 7.12
C SER A 126 13.60 -6.14 8.30
N THR A 127 14.11 -6.81 9.32
CA THR A 127 14.88 -6.17 10.39
C THR A 127 16.26 -5.69 9.93
N GLY A 128 16.82 -6.26 8.85
CA GLY A 128 18.19 -6.02 8.40
C GLY A 128 19.26 -6.72 9.25
N ASP A 129 18.87 -7.49 10.27
CA ASP A 129 19.78 -8.27 11.11
C ASP A 129 19.66 -9.77 10.82
N TYR A 130 20.71 -10.38 10.32
CA TYR A 130 20.75 -11.79 9.99
C TYR A 130 20.45 -12.72 11.19
N LYS A 131 20.69 -12.27 12.43
CA LYS A 131 20.36 -13.05 13.64
C LYS A 131 18.86 -13.30 13.79
N ASP A 132 18.03 -12.44 13.24
CA ASP A 132 16.56 -12.58 13.31
C ASP A 132 16.00 -13.58 12.28
N ARG A 133 16.85 -14.11 11.39
CA ARG A 133 16.50 -15.04 10.32
C ARG A 133 15.61 -16.19 10.78
N GLU A 134 16.01 -16.89 11.85
CA GLU A 134 15.27 -18.06 12.33
C GLU A 134 13.88 -17.68 12.82
N ALA A 135 13.79 -16.61 13.61
CA ALA A 135 12.52 -16.11 14.08
C ALA A 135 11.59 -15.69 12.94
N MET A 136 12.13 -15.13 11.87
CA MET A 136 11.35 -14.68 10.72
C MET A 136 11.00 -15.80 9.74
N LEU A 137 11.90 -16.74 9.45
CA LEU A 137 11.69 -17.75 8.41
C LEU A 137 10.93 -19.01 8.89
N HIS A 138 11.03 -19.37 10.17
CA HIS A 138 10.43 -20.61 10.70
C HIS A 138 9.02 -20.46 11.26
N ARG A 139 8.43 -19.27 11.21
CA ARG A 139 7.05 -19.07 11.70
C ARG A 139 6.04 -19.72 10.77
N GLN A 140 5.20 -20.59 11.32
CA GLN A 140 4.16 -21.35 10.59
C GLN A 140 2.90 -20.52 10.29
N ASP A 141 2.73 -19.36 10.92
CA ASP A 141 1.50 -18.56 10.94
C ASP A 141 1.66 -17.28 10.10
N ARG A 142 2.08 -17.45 8.85
CA ARG A 142 2.17 -16.32 7.92
C ARG A 142 0.83 -16.07 7.27
N VAL A 143 0.48 -14.79 7.19
CA VAL A 143 -0.71 -14.31 6.52
C VAL A 143 -0.34 -13.17 5.59
N TRP A 144 -1.11 -13.01 4.54
CA TRP A 144 -1.02 -11.85 3.69
C TRP A 144 -1.81 -10.70 4.31
N TYR A 145 -1.21 -9.53 4.32
CA TYR A 145 -1.81 -8.25 4.69
C TYR A 145 -1.75 -7.30 3.50
N PHE A 146 -2.87 -6.74 3.11
CA PHE A 146 -2.94 -5.79 2.02
C PHE A 146 -3.00 -4.35 2.54
N ALA A 147 -1.97 -3.57 2.25
CA ALA A 147 -1.84 -2.17 2.58
C ALA A 147 -2.18 -1.30 1.36
N TYR A 148 -3.14 -0.43 1.52
CA TYR A 148 -3.56 0.56 0.51
C TYR A 148 -3.44 2.01 1.02
N GLY A 149 -3.01 2.21 2.25
CA GLY A 149 -2.82 3.49 2.92
C GLY A 149 -1.40 3.66 3.44
N SER A 150 -1.25 4.32 4.58
CA SER A 150 0.06 4.70 5.13
C SER A 150 1.01 3.54 5.45
N ASN A 151 0.51 2.31 5.53
CA ASN A 151 1.35 1.12 5.69
C ASN A 151 2.04 0.67 4.38
N MET A 152 1.80 1.35 3.27
CA MET A 152 2.65 1.19 2.08
C MET A 152 4.08 1.70 2.32
N ASP A 153 4.27 2.58 3.30
CA ASP A 153 5.58 3.03 3.78
C ASP A 153 6.24 1.94 4.64
N VAL A 154 7.33 1.38 4.11
CA VAL A 154 8.15 0.37 4.81
C VAL A 154 8.68 0.90 6.14
N ALA A 155 9.15 2.15 6.18
CA ALA A 155 9.68 2.72 7.42
C ALA A 155 8.62 2.79 8.50
N ARG A 156 7.37 3.07 8.11
CA ARG A 156 6.22 3.07 9.00
C ARG A 156 5.87 1.67 9.49
N MET A 157 5.90 0.66 8.62
CA MET A 157 5.73 -0.75 8.99
C MET A 157 6.75 -1.17 10.06
N LEU A 158 8.04 -0.93 9.79
CA LEU A 158 9.13 -1.28 10.71
C LEU A 158 9.04 -0.50 12.04
N LYS A 159 8.70 0.79 12.00
CA LYS A 159 8.46 1.60 13.20
C LYS A 159 7.31 1.07 14.07
N ARG A 160 6.35 0.39 13.46
CA ARG A 160 5.22 -0.27 14.12
C ARG A 160 5.54 -1.68 14.59
N ASP A 161 6.78 -2.12 14.48
CA ASP A 161 7.23 -3.48 14.76
C ASP A 161 6.45 -4.54 13.94
N ALA A 162 6.01 -4.15 12.75
CA ALA A 162 5.30 -5.00 11.79
C ALA A 162 6.28 -5.52 10.74
N HIS A 163 6.96 -6.61 11.07
CA HIS A 163 7.96 -7.25 10.22
C HIS A 163 7.32 -8.16 9.17
N PHE A 164 7.98 -8.31 8.03
CA PHE A 164 7.49 -9.05 6.89
C PHE A 164 8.61 -9.83 6.20
N THR A 165 8.24 -10.86 5.45
CA THR A 165 9.15 -11.73 4.69
C THR A 165 8.96 -11.60 3.18
N ARG A 166 7.87 -10.99 2.73
CA ARG A 166 7.61 -10.70 1.32
C ARG A 166 6.86 -9.39 1.19
N ARG A 167 7.08 -8.72 0.07
CA ARG A 167 6.44 -7.45 -0.27
C ARG A 167 6.23 -7.41 -1.78
N VAL A 168 4.99 -7.39 -2.22
CA VAL A 168 4.65 -7.42 -3.64
C VAL A 168 3.45 -6.51 -3.95
N LYS A 169 3.34 -6.06 -5.19
CA LYS A 169 2.17 -5.33 -5.65
C LYS A 169 0.95 -6.25 -5.65
N GLY A 170 -0.20 -5.71 -5.24
CA GLY A 170 -1.50 -6.37 -5.34
C GLY A 170 -2.61 -5.40 -5.68
N SER A 171 -3.76 -5.94 -6.06
CA SER A 171 -4.95 -5.14 -6.29
C SER A 171 -6.23 -5.84 -5.89
N VAL A 172 -7.24 -5.05 -5.51
CA VAL A 172 -8.58 -5.52 -5.15
C VAL A 172 -9.57 -4.90 -6.12
N MET A 173 -10.26 -5.74 -6.88
CA MET A 173 -11.30 -5.33 -7.82
C MET A 173 -12.62 -5.06 -7.11
N GLY A 174 -13.41 -4.13 -7.65
CA GLY A 174 -14.73 -3.80 -7.11
C GLY A 174 -14.70 -2.92 -5.87
N TYR A 175 -13.56 -2.30 -5.59
CA TYR A 175 -13.37 -1.35 -4.50
C TYR A 175 -12.72 -0.06 -5.00
N ARG A 176 -13.00 1.04 -4.31
CA ARG A 176 -12.42 2.35 -4.57
C ARG A 176 -11.69 2.87 -3.36
N LEU A 177 -10.53 3.48 -3.58
CA LEU A 177 -9.76 4.19 -2.56
C LEU A 177 -10.39 5.56 -2.29
N LEU A 178 -10.71 5.82 -1.03
CA LEU A 178 -11.19 7.10 -0.53
C LEU A 178 -10.36 7.55 0.67
N PHE A 179 -10.45 8.84 0.99
CA PHE A 179 -9.83 9.41 2.20
C PHE A 179 -10.90 9.80 3.23
N ASN A 180 -11.88 8.93 3.45
CA ASN A 180 -13.06 9.21 4.24
C ASN A 180 -13.03 8.68 5.68
N LYS A 181 -11.94 8.05 6.15
CA LYS A 181 -11.77 7.71 7.57
C LYS A 181 -11.39 8.96 8.34
N ILE A 182 -12.23 9.37 9.29
CA ILE A 182 -12.04 10.57 10.11
C ILE A 182 -10.68 10.54 10.84
N ALA A 183 -9.92 11.63 10.76
CA ALA A 183 -8.73 11.86 11.56
C ALA A 183 -9.12 12.59 12.85
N ASP A 184 -9.35 11.84 13.94
CA ASP A 184 -9.89 12.41 15.20
C ASP A 184 -9.04 13.56 15.76
N SER A 185 -7.72 13.53 15.54
CA SER A 185 -6.79 14.57 15.98
C SER A 185 -6.66 15.75 15.02
N ASN A 186 -7.26 15.68 13.83
CA ASN A 186 -7.11 16.69 12.78
C ASN A 186 -8.42 16.89 12.01
N PRO A 187 -9.37 17.65 12.55
CA PRO A 187 -10.69 17.86 11.94
C PRO A 187 -10.60 18.35 10.48
N GLY A 188 -11.44 17.81 9.62
CA GLY A 188 -11.46 18.12 8.18
C GLY A 188 -10.51 17.29 7.35
N TYR A 189 -9.69 16.43 7.99
CA TYR A 189 -8.79 15.53 7.30
C TYR A 189 -9.20 14.07 7.49
N GLY A 190 -8.83 13.24 6.50
CA GLY A 190 -9.16 11.82 6.48
C GLY A 190 -7.96 10.95 6.15
N PHE A 191 -8.06 9.71 6.60
CA PHE A 191 -7.14 8.63 6.25
C PHE A 191 -7.76 7.75 5.18
N ALA A 192 -6.90 6.97 4.52
CA ALA A 192 -7.31 6.01 3.50
C ALA A 192 -8.30 4.98 4.05
N ASN A 193 -9.31 4.71 3.26
CA ASN A 193 -10.27 3.65 3.39
C ASN A 193 -10.64 3.13 2.00
N ILE A 194 -11.09 1.90 1.88
CA ILE A 194 -11.63 1.38 0.64
C ILE A 194 -13.08 1.01 0.82
N VAL A 195 -13.86 1.33 -0.18
CA VAL A 195 -15.30 1.04 -0.18
C VAL A 195 -15.67 0.24 -1.41
N PRO A 196 -16.65 -0.68 -1.33
CA PRO A 196 -17.13 -1.37 -2.51
C PRO A 196 -17.68 -0.41 -3.55
N GLU A 197 -17.13 -0.47 -4.74
CA GLU A 197 -17.59 0.27 -5.90
C GLU A 197 -17.26 -0.53 -7.17
N PRO A 198 -18.26 -1.19 -7.79
CA PRO A 198 -18.05 -1.97 -8.99
C PRO A 198 -17.44 -1.15 -10.14
N GLY A 199 -16.47 -1.73 -10.82
CA GLY A 199 -15.75 -1.07 -11.91
C GLY A 199 -14.48 -0.34 -11.47
N PHE A 200 -14.22 -0.22 -10.16
CA PHE A 200 -12.99 0.34 -9.63
C PHE A 200 -12.03 -0.76 -9.18
N GLU A 201 -10.78 -0.36 -9.04
CA GLU A 201 -9.69 -1.20 -8.56
C GLU A 201 -8.86 -0.43 -7.52
N VAL A 202 -8.58 -1.05 -6.40
CA VAL A 202 -7.63 -0.51 -5.42
C VAL A 202 -6.30 -1.19 -5.59
N VAL A 203 -5.27 -0.40 -5.87
CA VAL A 203 -3.89 -0.87 -5.98
C VAL A 203 -3.17 -0.59 -4.66
N GLY A 204 -2.38 -1.56 -4.22
CA GLY A 204 -1.64 -1.46 -2.96
C GLY A 204 -0.50 -2.47 -2.87
N ILE A 205 -0.03 -2.70 -1.66
CA ILE A 205 1.10 -3.58 -1.37
C ILE A 205 0.65 -4.72 -0.45
N LEU A 206 0.91 -5.95 -0.88
CA LEU A 206 0.79 -7.14 -0.06
C LEU A 206 2.08 -7.37 0.71
N TYR A 207 1.96 -7.56 2.00
CA TYR A 207 3.04 -7.96 2.90
C TYR A 207 2.74 -9.35 3.47
N GLU A 208 3.69 -10.27 3.39
CA GLU A 208 3.62 -11.53 4.12
C GLU A 208 4.13 -11.29 5.54
N VAL A 209 3.21 -11.24 6.48
CA VAL A 209 3.46 -10.94 7.91
C VAL A 209 3.15 -12.15 8.77
N ASN A 210 3.58 -12.14 10.02
CA ASN A 210 3.18 -13.12 11.02
C ASN A 210 2.11 -12.55 11.97
N ASN A 211 1.52 -13.41 12.80
CA ASN A 211 0.49 -13.02 13.74
C ASN A 211 0.93 -11.94 14.75
N ASP A 212 2.20 -11.89 15.13
CA ASP A 212 2.67 -10.85 16.06
C ASP A 212 2.73 -9.48 15.37
N SER A 213 3.26 -9.43 14.15
CA SER A 213 3.20 -8.23 13.31
C SER A 213 1.76 -7.76 13.07
N LEU A 214 0.85 -8.71 12.82
CA LEU A 214 -0.56 -8.40 12.63
C LEU A 214 -1.22 -7.83 13.90
N LYS A 215 -0.85 -8.32 15.08
CA LYS A 215 -1.30 -7.74 16.37
C LYS A 215 -0.77 -6.32 16.58
N GLN A 216 0.46 -6.04 16.13
CA GLN A 216 0.99 -4.68 16.17
C GLN A 216 0.18 -3.77 15.22
N LEU A 217 -0.12 -4.23 14.01
CA LEU A 217 -0.97 -3.47 13.10
C LEU A 217 -2.34 -3.19 13.69
N ASP A 218 -3.01 -4.16 14.34
CA ASP A 218 -4.29 -3.93 15.04
C ASP A 218 -4.25 -2.77 16.02
N ARG A 219 -3.14 -2.66 16.77
CA ARG A 219 -2.98 -1.59 17.75
C ARG A 219 -2.91 -0.22 17.08
N TYR A 220 -2.16 -0.13 15.97
CA TYR A 220 -1.99 1.12 15.23
C TYR A 220 -3.20 1.48 14.38
N GLU A 221 -3.94 0.50 13.89
CA GLU A 221 -5.20 0.69 13.19
C GLU A 221 -6.38 0.92 14.15
N GLY A 222 -6.12 0.81 15.46
CA GLY A 222 -7.12 1.08 16.49
C GLY A 222 -8.30 0.11 16.47
N VAL A 223 -8.06 -1.17 16.16
CA VAL A 223 -9.11 -2.19 16.07
C VAL A 223 -9.90 -2.28 17.37
N SER A 224 -9.23 -2.30 18.51
CA SER A 224 -9.89 -2.33 19.82
C SER A 224 -10.69 -1.06 20.13
N GLY A 225 -10.37 0.06 19.49
CA GLY A 225 -11.07 1.34 19.60
C GLY A 225 -12.15 1.56 18.55
N GLY A 226 -12.44 0.55 17.71
CA GLY A 226 -13.44 0.66 16.66
C GLY A 226 -13.10 1.67 15.56
N HIS A 227 -11.79 1.89 15.28
CA HIS A 227 -11.37 2.75 14.17
C HIS A 227 -11.39 2.01 12.84
N TYR A 228 -10.74 0.84 12.79
CA TYR A 228 -10.77 -0.09 11.69
C TYR A 228 -11.12 -1.49 12.18
N PHE A 229 -11.54 -2.34 11.28
CA PHE A 229 -11.73 -3.77 11.52
C PHE A 229 -11.07 -4.58 10.42
N ARG A 230 -10.69 -5.82 10.73
CA ARG A 230 -10.13 -6.76 9.75
C ARG A 230 -11.23 -7.33 8.87
N SER A 231 -10.92 -7.48 7.60
CA SER A 231 -11.73 -8.20 6.62
C SER A 231 -10.82 -9.09 5.78
N ASP A 232 -11.27 -10.26 5.39
CA ASP A 232 -10.58 -11.10 4.43
C ASP A 232 -11.00 -10.71 3.01
N MET A 233 -10.04 -10.56 2.11
CA MET A 233 -10.28 -10.21 0.71
C MET A 233 -9.38 -10.98 -0.22
N THR A 234 -9.92 -11.34 -1.38
CA THR A 234 -9.11 -11.88 -2.48
C THR A 234 -8.37 -10.75 -3.16
N VAL A 235 -7.05 -10.78 -3.12
CA VAL A 235 -6.15 -9.79 -3.72
C VAL A 235 -5.45 -10.40 -4.93
N SER A 236 -5.57 -9.74 -6.08
CA SER A 236 -4.90 -10.13 -7.32
C SER A 236 -3.41 -9.78 -7.27
N LEU A 237 -2.58 -10.74 -7.69
CA LEU A 237 -1.13 -10.58 -7.92
C LEU A 237 -0.81 -10.29 -9.41
N GLY A 238 -1.83 -10.23 -10.25
CA GLY A 238 -1.68 -10.20 -11.70
C GLY A 238 -1.45 -11.59 -12.32
N GLY A 239 -1.51 -11.67 -13.64
CA GLY A 239 -1.31 -12.93 -14.37
C GLY A 239 -2.30 -14.06 -14.02
N GLY A 240 -3.48 -13.72 -13.48
CA GLY A 240 -4.49 -14.70 -13.04
C GLY A 240 -4.25 -15.31 -11.67
N ASN A 241 -3.22 -14.89 -10.94
CA ASN A 241 -2.93 -15.34 -9.59
C ASN A 241 -3.58 -14.43 -8.56
N SER A 242 -4.03 -15.01 -7.44
CA SER A 242 -4.58 -14.27 -6.31
C SER A 242 -4.25 -14.95 -4.99
N VAL A 243 -4.39 -14.20 -3.90
CA VAL A 243 -4.22 -14.69 -2.53
C VAL A 243 -5.32 -14.11 -1.65
N GLU A 244 -5.69 -14.86 -0.60
CA GLU A 244 -6.51 -14.30 0.47
C GLU A 244 -5.63 -13.45 1.40
N ALA A 245 -6.06 -12.23 1.67
CA ALA A 245 -5.32 -11.27 2.48
C ALA A 245 -6.22 -10.56 3.48
N ILE A 246 -5.65 -10.25 4.63
CA ILE A 246 -6.29 -9.39 5.63
C ILE A 246 -6.18 -7.95 5.16
N VAL A 247 -7.29 -7.24 5.24
CA VAL A 247 -7.43 -5.82 4.90
C VAL A 247 -8.07 -5.11 6.08
N TYR A 248 -7.61 -3.91 6.40
CA TYR A 248 -8.29 -3.07 7.39
C TYR A 248 -9.29 -2.16 6.69
N LEU A 249 -10.54 -2.21 7.11
CA LEU A 249 -11.63 -1.33 6.66
C LEU A 249 -12.02 -0.40 7.78
N ALA A 250 -12.28 0.87 7.46
CA ALA A 250 -12.72 1.83 8.46
C ALA A 250 -14.10 1.43 9.02
N HIS A 251 -14.27 1.57 10.34
CA HIS A 251 -15.57 1.34 10.96
C HIS A 251 -16.58 2.36 10.44
N PRO A 252 -17.86 1.96 10.20
CA PRO A 252 -18.88 2.86 9.65
C PRO A 252 -19.05 4.16 10.42
N ASP A 253 -18.96 4.11 11.75
CA ASP A 253 -19.09 5.27 12.63
C ASP A 253 -17.88 6.22 12.57
N LYS A 254 -16.84 5.82 11.84
CA LYS A 254 -15.58 6.55 11.71
C LYS A 254 -15.33 7.05 10.28
N VAL A 255 -16.34 7.06 9.44
CA VAL A 255 -16.24 7.56 8.06
C VAL A 255 -17.05 8.83 7.88
N GLN A 256 -16.52 9.73 7.07
CA GLN A 256 -17.16 10.97 6.64
C GLN A 256 -16.72 11.30 5.23
N ASP A 257 -17.66 11.63 4.37
CA ASP A 257 -17.35 12.07 3.01
C ASP A 257 -16.79 13.50 2.98
N GLY A 258 -16.07 13.82 1.91
CA GLY A 258 -15.52 15.17 1.69
C GLY A 258 -14.25 15.48 2.50
N LEU A 259 -13.66 14.51 3.18
CA LEU A 259 -12.38 14.67 3.85
C LEU A 259 -11.22 14.58 2.85
N LEU A 260 -10.13 15.29 3.16
CA LEU A 260 -8.90 15.29 2.37
C LEU A 260 -7.76 14.64 3.16
N PRO A 261 -6.83 13.97 2.50
CA PRO A 261 -5.58 13.56 3.16
C PRO A 261 -4.68 14.78 3.37
N THR A 262 -3.88 14.78 4.44
CA THR A 262 -2.79 15.77 4.58
C THR A 262 -1.63 15.42 3.64
N GLU A 263 -0.82 16.42 3.28
CA GLU A 263 0.42 16.18 2.51
C GLU A 263 1.34 15.18 3.21
N ALA A 264 1.55 15.34 4.52
CA ALA A 264 2.35 14.41 5.31
C ALA A 264 1.79 12.97 5.31
N TYR A 265 0.47 12.81 5.21
CA TYR A 265 -0.12 11.49 5.06
C TYR A 265 0.13 10.90 3.68
N MET A 266 0.02 11.72 2.63
CA MET A 266 0.32 11.29 1.25
C MET A 266 1.78 10.90 1.05
N GLU A 267 2.72 11.55 1.74
CA GLU A 267 4.14 11.14 1.73
C GLU A 267 4.31 9.67 2.11
N HIS A 268 3.55 9.16 3.08
CA HIS A 268 3.57 7.74 3.41
C HIS A 268 3.04 6.85 2.28
N LEU A 269 2.04 7.28 1.54
CA LEU A 269 1.53 6.52 0.39
C LEU A 269 2.56 6.50 -0.75
N TYR A 270 3.22 7.63 -1.00
CA TYR A 270 4.24 7.74 -2.04
C TYR A 270 5.50 6.92 -1.74
N GLN A 271 5.79 6.60 -0.47
CA GLN A 271 6.88 5.66 -0.14
C GLN A 271 6.64 4.23 -0.71
N GLY A 272 5.42 3.90 -1.10
CA GLY A 272 5.08 2.64 -1.76
C GLY A 272 5.33 2.61 -3.27
N LEU A 273 5.76 3.72 -3.89
CA LEU A 273 5.90 3.81 -5.35
C LEU A 273 6.99 2.89 -5.92
N ASP A 274 7.95 2.47 -5.12
CA ASP A 274 8.96 1.48 -5.49
C ASP A 274 8.35 0.12 -5.88
N ILE A 275 7.19 -0.22 -5.32
CA ILE A 275 6.42 -1.43 -5.63
C ILE A 275 5.25 -1.15 -6.59
N LEU A 276 4.57 -0.02 -6.43
CA LEU A 276 3.43 0.33 -7.28
C LEU A 276 3.85 0.60 -8.72
N GLY A 277 5.08 1.11 -8.93
CA GLY A 277 5.63 1.43 -10.24
C GLY A 277 5.12 2.75 -10.80
N GLU A 278 5.42 3.00 -12.08
CA GLU A 278 5.19 4.29 -12.75
C GLU A 278 3.73 4.79 -12.70
N GLY A 279 2.74 3.91 -12.79
CA GLY A 279 1.33 4.26 -12.68
C GLY A 279 0.84 4.57 -11.27
N GLY A 280 1.63 4.21 -10.24
CA GLY A 280 1.22 4.31 -8.83
C GLY A 280 0.99 5.75 -8.39
N LYS A 281 1.87 6.67 -8.80
CA LYS A 281 1.72 8.08 -8.44
C LYS A 281 0.46 8.69 -9.05
N ALA A 282 0.23 8.47 -10.34
CA ALA A 282 -0.97 8.98 -11.03
C ALA A 282 -2.26 8.43 -10.40
N TYR A 283 -2.26 7.14 -10.01
CA TYR A 283 -3.38 6.53 -9.29
C TYR A 283 -3.66 7.22 -7.96
N LEU A 284 -2.64 7.46 -7.14
CA LEU A 284 -2.79 8.11 -5.83
C LEU A 284 -3.19 9.59 -5.97
N ASP A 285 -2.60 10.32 -6.93
CA ASP A 285 -2.93 11.70 -7.22
C ASP A 285 -4.38 11.84 -7.69
N GLN A 286 -4.86 10.90 -8.52
CA GLN A 286 -6.25 10.86 -8.95
C GLN A 286 -7.21 10.63 -7.78
N ALA A 287 -6.89 9.73 -6.85
CA ALA A 287 -7.69 9.51 -5.66
C ALA A 287 -7.80 10.77 -4.78
N VAL A 288 -6.72 11.58 -4.69
CA VAL A 288 -6.75 12.86 -3.98
C VAL A 288 -7.59 13.90 -4.72
N LEU A 289 -7.48 13.99 -6.04
CA LEU A 289 -8.31 14.87 -6.86
C LEU A 289 -9.79 14.56 -6.69
N GLU A 290 -10.13 13.28 -6.71
CA GLU A 290 -11.50 12.81 -6.50
C GLU A 290 -12.01 13.08 -5.09
N ALA A 291 -11.14 13.06 -4.07
CA ALA A 291 -11.52 13.44 -2.71
C ALA A 291 -11.75 14.96 -2.54
N ARG A 292 -11.10 15.79 -3.36
CA ARG A 292 -11.29 17.25 -3.36
C ARG A 292 -12.63 17.68 -3.94
N VAL A 293 -13.20 16.84 -4.78
CA VAL A 293 -14.49 17.11 -5.41
C VAL A 293 -15.56 16.76 -4.39
N THR A 294 -16.33 17.74 -3.95
CA THR A 294 -17.51 17.47 -3.12
C THR A 294 -18.47 16.55 -3.87
N ASP A 295 -19.33 15.84 -3.16
CA ASP A 295 -20.33 15.03 -3.82
C ASP A 295 -21.13 15.84 -4.84
N ASP A 296 -21.46 17.09 -4.52
CA ASP A 296 -22.16 18.01 -5.44
C ASP A 296 -21.30 18.32 -6.68
N GLU A 297 -19.98 18.53 -6.52
CA GLU A 297 -19.08 18.77 -7.63
C GLU A 297 -18.80 17.52 -8.45
N ARG A 298 -18.76 16.32 -7.85
CA ARG A 298 -18.70 15.04 -8.59
C ARG A 298 -19.90 14.89 -9.49
N PHE A 299 -21.06 15.30 -9.04
CA PHE A 299 -22.26 15.36 -9.85
C PHE A 299 -22.13 16.30 -11.04
N LEU A 300 -21.48 17.45 -10.84
CA LEU A 300 -21.30 18.47 -11.88
C LEU A 300 -20.23 18.10 -12.91
N GLN A 301 -19.18 17.39 -12.47
CA GLN A 301 -18.06 16.99 -13.35
C GLN A 301 -18.34 15.73 -14.17
N GLY A 302 -19.37 14.98 -13.87
CA GLY A 302 -19.77 13.83 -14.66
C GLY A 302 -20.20 14.25 -16.05
N HIS A 303 -19.39 13.91 -17.01
CA HIS A 303 -19.51 13.96 -18.47
C HIS A 303 -20.59 14.87 -19.08
N ASP A 304 -20.27 15.51 -20.19
CA ASP A 304 -21.25 16.13 -21.10
C ASP A 304 -22.17 15.06 -21.68
N ILE A 305 -23.16 14.68 -20.90
CA ILE A 305 -24.15 13.72 -21.34
C ILE A 305 -25.21 14.49 -22.12
N PRO A 306 -25.50 14.09 -23.36
CA PRO A 306 -26.54 14.73 -24.13
C PRO A 306 -27.85 14.78 -23.35
N THR A 307 -28.55 15.88 -23.39
CA THR A 307 -29.89 15.98 -22.81
C THR A 307 -30.79 14.96 -23.49
N PRO A 308 -31.31 13.95 -22.77
CA PRO A 308 -32.17 12.97 -23.40
C PRO A 308 -33.44 13.63 -23.92
N SER A 309 -34.00 13.05 -24.97
CA SER A 309 -35.34 13.43 -25.41
C SER A 309 -36.38 13.02 -24.37
N PRO A 310 -37.58 13.58 -24.40
CA PRO A 310 -38.68 13.14 -23.51
C PRO A 310 -38.98 11.63 -23.54
N GLU A 311 -38.52 10.94 -24.56
CA GLU A 311 -38.69 9.50 -24.76
C GLU A 311 -37.62 8.66 -24.06
N ASP A 312 -36.52 9.29 -23.59
CA ASP A 312 -35.34 8.63 -23.01
C ASP A 312 -35.31 8.64 -21.48
N TYR A 313 -36.44 8.58 -20.82
CA TYR A 313 -36.52 8.60 -19.34
C TYR A 313 -36.21 7.27 -18.68
N ALA A 314 -35.94 6.21 -19.44
CA ALA A 314 -35.55 4.93 -18.90
C ALA A 314 -34.07 4.93 -18.54
N VAL A 315 -33.78 4.81 -17.25
CA VAL A 315 -32.44 4.88 -16.72
C VAL A 315 -31.96 3.50 -16.29
N ASP A 316 -30.86 3.04 -16.85
CA ASP A 316 -30.21 1.84 -16.37
C ASP A 316 -29.42 2.15 -15.09
N VAL A 317 -29.98 1.79 -13.96
CA VAL A 317 -29.38 2.08 -12.64
C VAL A 317 -28.07 1.32 -12.35
N LYS A 318 -27.67 0.40 -13.22
CA LYS A 318 -26.40 -0.31 -13.06
C LYS A 318 -25.20 0.42 -13.65
N ASN A 319 -25.43 1.40 -14.53
CA ASN A 319 -24.38 1.90 -15.43
C ASN A 319 -24.09 3.40 -15.34
N HIS A 320 -24.10 4.01 -14.20
CA HIS A 320 -23.58 5.38 -14.03
C HIS A 320 -24.61 6.52 -14.01
N ALA A 321 -24.07 7.72 -13.93
CA ALA A 321 -24.83 8.96 -13.95
C ALA A 321 -25.58 9.12 -15.28
N LEU A 322 -26.87 9.35 -15.17
CA LEU A 322 -27.72 9.53 -16.33
C LEU A 322 -28.38 10.91 -16.29
N PRO A 323 -28.39 11.64 -17.39
CA PRO A 323 -29.17 12.85 -17.49
C PRO A 323 -30.65 12.49 -17.56
N VAL A 324 -31.45 13.18 -16.75
CA VAL A 324 -32.89 13.08 -16.80
C VAL A 324 -33.48 14.47 -16.90
N LEU A 325 -34.64 14.57 -17.54
CA LEU A 325 -35.46 15.78 -17.46
C LEU A 325 -36.59 15.51 -16.49
N LEU A 326 -36.68 16.33 -15.46
CA LEU A 326 -37.76 16.35 -14.52
C LEU A 326 -38.53 17.66 -14.72
N ASN A 327 -39.76 17.59 -15.20
CA ASN A 327 -40.56 18.77 -15.53
C ASN A 327 -39.84 19.82 -16.40
N GLY A 328 -39.05 19.35 -17.38
CA GLY A 328 -38.28 20.23 -18.25
C GLY A 328 -36.97 20.73 -17.67
N HIS A 329 -36.66 20.41 -16.39
CA HIS A 329 -35.41 20.77 -15.75
C HIS A 329 -34.35 19.69 -15.97
N LYS A 330 -33.14 20.10 -16.29
CA LYS A 330 -31.99 19.18 -16.41
C LYS A 330 -31.56 18.73 -15.05
N VAL A 331 -31.59 17.42 -14.82
CA VAL A 331 -31.18 16.78 -13.58
C VAL A 331 -30.12 15.74 -13.89
N LYS A 332 -29.03 15.72 -13.13
CA LYS A 332 -28.06 14.64 -13.17
C LYS A 332 -28.38 13.64 -12.06
N MET A 333 -28.53 12.39 -12.43
CA MET A 333 -28.82 11.30 -11.53
C MET A 333 -27.60 10.38 -11.42
N TYR A 334 -27.20 10.09 -10.21
CA TYR A 334 -26.06 9.21 -9.92
C TYR A 334 -26.48 8.05 -9.04
N PHE A 335 -25.90 6.92 -9.34
CA PHE A 335 -26.12 5.70 -8.61
C PHE A 335 -24.83 5.27 -7.92
N TYR A 336 -24.84 5.31 -6.59
CA TYR A 336 -23.72 4.87 -5.77
C TYR A 336 -23.98 3.48 -5.22
N THR A 337 -23.08 2.54 -5.54
CA THR A 337 -23.08 1.21 -4.94
C THR A 337 -21.99 1.18 -3.88
N GLY A 338 -22.32 1.58 -2.68
CA GLY A 338 -21.39 1.48 -1.55
C GLY A 338 -21.95 0.53 -0.51
N THR A 339 -21.09 -0.08 0.29
CA THR A 339 -21.50 -1.04 1.34
C THR A 339 -22.33 -0.43 2.42
N TRP A 340 -22.16 0.86 2.68
CA TRP A 340 -22.80 1.51 3.83
C TRP A 340 -23.95 2.42 3.47
N SER A 341 -24.01 2.88 2.27
CA SER A 341 -25.14 3.64 1.79
C SER A 341 -25.22 3.52 0.27
N GLU A 342 -26.07 2.66 -0.14
CA GLU A 342 -26.52 2.69 -1.51
C GLU A 342 -27.29 4.00 -1.71
N ARG A 343 -26.76 4.89 -2.55
CA ARG A 343 -27.34 6.21 -2.75
C ARG A 343 -27.76 6.39 -4.18
N LEU A 344 -28.96 6.91 -4.33
CA LEU A 344 -29.34 7.59 -5.54
C LEU A 344 -29.32 9.09 -5.22
N ALA A 345 -28.59 9.84 -5.97
CA ALA A 345 -28.50 11.27 -5.73
C ALA A 345 -28.86 12.04 -7.01
N PHE A 346 -29.54 13.15 -6.83
CA PHE A 346 -29.87 14.06 -7.89
C PHE A 346 -29.22 15.41 -7.64
N HIS A 347 -28.63 15.95 -8.66
CA HIS A 347 -28.31 17.38 -8.69
C HIS A 347 -29.40 18.10 -9.47
N CYS A 348 -30.12 18.95 -8.79
CA CYS A 348 -31.25 19.65 -9.37
C CYS A 348 -31.49 21.00 -8.67
N GLU A 349 -32.28 21.83 -9.32
CA GLU A 349 -32.77 23.05 -8.71
C GLU A 349 -33.74 22.74 -7.54
N PRO A 350 -33.87 23.65 -6.55
CA PRO A 350 -34.71 23.41 -5.36
C PRO A 350 -36.15 23.04 -5.67
N GLU A 351 -36.74 23.64 -6.70
CA GLU A 351 -38.14 23.38 -7.11
C GLU A 351 -38.29 21.94 -7.61
N VAL A 352 -37.28 21.39 -8.25
CA VAL A 352 -37.28 19.98 -8.71
C VAL A 352 -37.14 19.04 -7.53
N ALA A 353 -36.32 19.40 -6.52
CA ALA A 353 -36.26 18.60 -5.30
C ALA A 353 -37.60 18.46 -4.57
N VAL A 354 -38.34 19.56 -4.45
CA VAL A 354 -39.67 19.54 -3.87
C VAL A 354 -40.63 18.65 -4.69
N HIS A 355 -40.52 18.67 -6.01
CA HIS A 355 -41.33 17.82 -6.86
C HIS A 355 -41.03 16.33 -6.66
N LEU A 356 -39.74 15.94 -6.52
CA LEU A 356 -39.33 14.57 -6.24
C LEU A 356 -39.86 14.10 -4.87
N GLU A 357 -39.88 14.96 -3.86
CA GLU A 357 -40.49 14.69 -2.57
C GLU A 357 -41.99 14.45 -2.68
N ALA A 358 -42.70 15.23 -3.48
CA ALA A 358 -44.12 15.12 -3.67
C ALA A 358 -44.55 13.83 -4.41
N MET A 359 -43.62 13.11 -5.03
CA MET A 359 -43.89 11.82 -5.67
C MET A 359 -44.04 10.66 -4.68
N ASP A 360 -44.11 10.94 -3.38
CA ASP A 360 -44.32 9.97 -2.27
C ASP A 360 -43.39 8.76 -2.35
N LEU A 361 -42.14 9.03 -2.65
CA LEU A 361 -41.10 8.01 -2.76
C LEU A 361 -40.50 7.72 -1.38
N ARG A 362 -41.31 7.46 -0.38
CA ARG A 362 -40.94 6.93 0.96
C ARG A 362 -39.59 7.45 1.53
N VAL A 363 -39.43 8.75 1.53
CA VAL A 363 -38.24 9.42 2.00
C VAL A 363 -37.86 9.01 3.42
N ASP A 364 -38.84 8.79 4.26
CA ASP A 364 -38.71 8.46 5.68
C ASP A 364 -38.10 7.09 5.93
N GLU A 365 -38.27 6.13 5.03
CA GLU A 365 -37.72 4.78 5.18
C GLU A 365 -36.21 4.70 4.86
N LEU A 366 -35.68 5.69 4.20
CA LEU A 366 -34.31 5.69 3.71
C LEU A 366 -33.34 6.52 4.54
N GLY A 367 -33.86 7.14 5.58
CA GLY A 367 -33.10 7.69 6.70
C GLY A 367 -32.18 8.83 6.36
N PHE A 368 -32.27 9.44 5.18
CA PHE A 368 -31.47 10.57 4.88
C PHE A 368 -32.09 11.57 3.97
N PHE A 369 -32.10 12.74 4.46
CA PHE A 369 -32.41 13.90 3.72
C PHE A 369 -31.36 14.98 3.92
N GLY A 370 -30.23 14.81 3.35
CA GLY A 370 -29.28 15.88 3.24
C GLY A 370 -29.48 16.56 1.92
N THR A 371 -29.18 17.79 1.83
CA THR A 371 -29.26 18.59 0.64
C THR A 371 -29.05 17.83 -0.66
N LYS A 372 -30.14 17.39 -1.30
CA LYS A 372 -30.14 16.84 -2.66
C LYS A 372 -29.70 15.38 -2.84
N ARG A 373 -29.82 14.51 -1.83
CA ARG A 373 -29.51 13.09 -1.93
C ARG A 373 -30.74 12.26 -1.58
N PHE A 374 -31.06 11.31 -2.44
CA PHE A 374 -32.26 10.51 -2.32
C PHE A 374 -31.92 9.04 -2.39
N ASN A 375 -31.76 8.41 -1.23
CA ASN A 375 -31.46 6.98 -1.16
C ASN A 375 -32.65 6.10 -1.50
N PHE A 376 -33.85 6.63 -1.34
CA PHE A 376 -35.08 5.91 -1.45
C PHE A 376 -35.42 5.39 -2.85
N LEU A 377 -35.10 6.13 -3.89
CA LEU A 377 -35.35 5.68 -5.26
C LEU A 377 -34.68 4.36 -5.57
N ARG A 378 -33.41 4.23 -5.18
CA ARG A 378 -32.68 3.00 -5.39
C ARG A 378 -33.28 1.84 -4.62
N ARG A 379 -33.60 2.02 -3.35
CA ARG A 379 -34.21 0.97 -2.52
C ARG A 379 -35.52 0.51 -3.12
N GLY A 380 -36.37 1.43 -3.48
CA GLY A 380 -37.64 1.10 -4.15
C GLY A 380 -37.45 0.33 -5.45
N ILE A 381 -36.47 0.71 -6.27
CA ILE A 381 -36.16 0.01 -7.50
C ILE A 381 -35.62 -1.41 -7.23
N LEU A 382 -34.75 -1.59 -6.26
CA LEU A 382 -34.19 -2.90 -5.90
C LEU A 382 -35.23 -3.83 -5.29
N GLU A 383 -36.06 -3.32 -4.39
CA GLU A 383 -37.16 -4.08 -3.75
C GLU A 383 -38.20 -4.55 -4.76
N LEU A 384 -38.45 -3.76 -5.80
CA LEU A 384 -39.33 -4.11 -6.89
C LEU A 384 -38.66 -4.94 -8.00
N GLY A 385 -37.35 -5.17 -7.90
CA GLY A 385 -36.58 -5.95 -8.89
C GLY A 385 -36.37 -5.24 -10.23
N TYR A 386 -36.60 -3.96 -10.32
CA TYR A 386 -36.38 -3.20 -11.55
C TYR A 386 -34.88 -2.94 -11.77
N GLN A 387 -34.44 -3.14 -13.01
CA GLN A 387 -33.11 -2.77 -13.45
C GLN A 387 -33.05 -1.39 -14.12
N ARG A 388 -34.21 -0.81 -14.35
CA ARG A 388 -34.37 0.51 -14.99
C ARG A 388 -35.35 1.34 -14.19
N LEU A 389 -35.02 2.60 -14.03
CA LEU A 389 -35.91 3.62 -13.53
C LEU A 389 -36.50 4.36 -14.73
N VAL A 390 -37.83 4.40 -14.77
CA VAL A 390 -38.57 5.26 -15.69
C VAL A 390 -39.07 6.45 -14.90
N VAL A 391 -38.62 7.62 -15.25
CA VAL A 391 -39.08 8.87 -14.66
C VAL A 391 -40.18 9.43 -15.54
N GLU A 392 -41.43 9.38 -15.09
CA GLU A 392 -42.55 10.02 -15.76
C GLU A 392 -42.64 11.47 -15.29
N LEU A 393 -42.70 12.38 -16.23
CA LEU A 393 -42.91 13.79 -15.96
C LEU A 393 -44.35 14.14 -16.24
N GLU A 394 -45.02 14.66 -15.24
CA GLU A 394 -46.27 15.37 -15.48
C GLU A 394 -45.95 16.69 -16.21
N LYS A 395 -46.71 16.95 -17.28
CA LYS A 395 -46.58 18.19 -18.05
C LYS A 395 -47.34 19.32 -17.40
#